data_425a1997f77e72885802558559a4ca7c
#
_entry.id   425a1997f77e72885802558559a4ca7c
#
_cell.length_a   1.000
_cell.length_b   1.000
_cell.length_c   1.000
_cell.angle_alpha   90.00
_cell.angle_beta   90.00
_cell.angle_gamma   90.00
#
_symmetry.space_group_name_H-M   'P 1'
#
loop_
_entity.id
_entity.type
_entity.pdbx_description
1 polymer ?
#
loop_
_entity_poly.entity_id
_entity_poly.type
_entity_poly.pdbx_seq_one_letter_code
_entity_poly.pdbx_strand_id
1 'polypeptide(L)'
;MVRRTKDWNQGLAEDLRNREFAREFLMAAIEEGIPLQHALGKVVRATGVKEFAAKIGMESPNLLRAINPRHNPTQATINRLLKPFGLRLSLAPIARPGRSHAA
;
A
#
# COMPACT_ATOMS: atom_id res chain seq x y z
N MET A 1 13.82 -22.07 -16.63
CA MET A 1 14.79 -21.22 -16.05
C MET A 1 14.51 -20.93 -14.59
N VAL A 2 15.49 -21.14 -13.77
CA VAL A 2 15.30 -20.92 -12.35
C VAL A 2 15.51 -19.44 -12.03
N ARG A 3 14.55 -18.87 -11.33
CA ARG A 3 14.66 -17.49 -10.90
C ARG A 3 15.31 -17.44 -9.53
N ARG A 4 16.28 -16.60 -9.41
CA ARG A 4 16.90 -16.41 -8.13
C ARG A 4 16.14 -15.40 -7.33
N THR A 5 16.37 -15.40 -6.03
CA THR A 5 15.71 -14.45 -5.16
C THR A 5 15.89 -13.02 -5.65
N LYS A 6 17.10 -12.72 -6.10
CA LYS A 6 17.40 -11.40 -6.60
C LYS A 6 16.57 -11.06 -7.82
N ASP A 7 16.46 -12.01 -8.76
CA ASP A 7 15.67 -11.81 -9.97
C ASP A 7 14.19 -11.67 -9.61
N TRP A 8 13.74 -12.44 -8.64
CA TRP A 8 12.36 -12.38 -8.18
C TRP A 8 12.04 -10.99 -7.62
N ASN A 9 12.92 -10.48 -6.75
CA ASN A 9 12.68 -9.17 -6.15
C ASN A 9 12.72 -8.07 -7.20
N GLN A 10 13.58 -8.18 -8.18
CA GLN A 10 13.67 -7.20 -9.24
C GLN A 10 12.43 -7.22 -10.10
N GLY A 11 11.95 -8.41 -10.42
CA GLY A 11 10.71 -8.54 -11.19
C GLY A 11 9.52 -7.96 -10.46
N LEU A 12 9.45 -8.20 -9.15
CA LEU A 12 8.37 -7.64 -8.35
C LEU A 12 8.42 -6.12 -8.35
N ALA A 13 9.63 -5.55 -8.22
CA ALA A 13 9.76 -4.11 -8.22
C ALA A 13 9.28 -3.50 -9.54
N GLU A 14 9.60 -4.15 -10.65
CA GLU A 14 9.14 -3.68 -11.95
C GLU A 14 7.63 -3.77 -12.07
N ASP A 15 7.06 -4.87 -11.60
CA ASP A 15 5.60 -5.05 -11.65
C ASP A 15 4.89 -4.02 -10.80
N LEU A 16 5.47 -3.68 -9.64
CA LEU A 16 4.84 -2.72 -8.74
C LEU A 16 4.81 -1.31 -9.30
N ARG A 17 5.59 -1.02 -10.34
CA ARG A 17 5.50 0.26 -11.02
C ARG A 17 4.24 0.35 -11.87
N ASN A 18 3.65 -0.78 -12.19
CA ASN A 18 2.40 -0.82 -12.93
C ASN A 18 1.25 -0.52 -11.96
N ARG A 19 0.42 0.45 -12.33
CA ARG A 19 -0.64 0.93 -11.45
C ARG A 19 -1.61 -0.18 -11.05
N GLU A 20 -2.03 -0.98 -12.01
CA GLU A 20 -3.02 -2.00 -11.74
C GLU A 20 -2.45 -3.16 -10.94
N PHE A 21 -1.22 -3.52 -11.22
CA PHE A 21 -0.57 -4.55 -10.44
C PHE A 21 -0.39 -4.08 -8.99
N ALA A 22 0.04 -2.83 -8.81
CA ALA A 22 0.22 -2.29 -7.47
C ALA A 22 -1.09 -2.25 -6.71
N ARG A 23 -2.18 -1.90 -7.37
CA ARG A 23 -3.49 -1.90 -6.75
C ARG A 23 -3.87 -3.29 -6.24
N GLU A 24 -3.70 -4.30 -7.10
CA GLU A 24 -4.01 -5.68 -6.70
C GLU A 24 -3.10 -6.15 -5.59
N PHE A 25 -1.84 -5.77 -5.66
CA PHE A 25 -0.88 -6.11 -4.62
C PHE A 25 -1.31 -5.54 -3.27
N LEU A 26 -1.72 -4.27 -3.25
CA LEU A 26 -2.15 -3.64 -2.00
C LEU A 26 -3.39 -4.30 -1.44
N MET A 27 -4.35 -4.62 -2.29
CA MET A 27 -5.57 -5.25 -1.82
C MET A 27 -5.30 -6.65 -1.28
N ALA A 28 -4.45 -7.41 -1.98
CA ALA A 28 -4.11 -8.74 -1.53
C ALA A 28 -3.35 -8.71 -0.21
N ALA A 29 -2.46 -7.74 -0.06
CA ALA A 29 -1.70 -7.61 1.18
C ALA A 29 -2.61 -7.39 2.37
N ILE A 30 -3.62 -6.55 2.20
CA ILE A 30 -4.56 -6.28 3.27
C ILE A 30 -5.34 -7.54 3.64
N GLU A 31 -5.76 -8.30 2.64
CA GLU A 31 -6.50 -9.53 2.90
C GLU A 31 -5.65 -10.54 3.66
N GLU A 32 -4.35 -10.52 3.43
CA GLU A 32 -3.45 -11.46 4.11
C GLU A 32 -2.98 -10.95 5.45
N GLY A 33 -3.44 -9.77 5.86
CA GLY A 33 -3.06 -9.23 7.15
C GLY A 33 -1.72 -8.53 7.16
N ILE A 34 -1.17 -8.21 6.01
CA ILE A 34 0.08 -7.47 5.93
C ILE A 34 -0.22 -6.01 6.23
N PRO A 35 0.57 -5.37 7.09
CA PRO A 35 0.33 -3.96 7.40
C PRO A 35 0.36 -3.10 6.15
N LEU A 36 -0.60 -2.19 6.05
CA LEU A 36 -0.72 -1.36 4.86
C LEU A 36 0.53 -0.53 4.61
N GLN A 37 1.13 0.03 5.64
CA GLN A 37 2.33 0.83 5.48
C GLN A 37 3.48 0.01 4.91
N HIS A 38 3.55 -1.25 5.29
CA HIS A 38 4.57 -2.14 4.76
C HIS A 38 4.37 -2.36 3.26
N ALA A 39 3.15 -2.64 2.85
CA ALA A 39 2.83 -2.86 1.45
C ALA A 39 3.02 -1.57 0.64
N LEU A 40 2.55 -0.44 1.18
CA LEU A 40 2.75 0.84 0.51
C LEU A 40 4.22 1.18 0.37
N GLY A 41 5.02 0.82 1.37
CA GLY A 41 6.44 1.06 1.29
C GLY A 41 7.09 0.37 0.10
N LYS A 42 6.66 -0.87 -0.17
CA LYS A 42 7.19 -1.58 -1.31
C LYS A 42 6.83 -0.91 -2.63
N VAL A 43 5.59 -0.45 -2.74
CA VAL A 43 5.13 0.22 -3.95
C VAL A 43 5.87 1.54 -4.14
N VAL A 44 6.00 2.32 -3.07
CA VAL A 44 6.67 3.61 -3.15
C VAL A 44 8.13 3.44 -3.55
N ARG A 45 8.81 2.47 -2.94
CA ARG A 45 10.22 2.27 -3.25
C ARG A 45 10.43 1.72 -4.65
N ALA A 46 9.49 0.93 -5.14
CA ALA A 46 9.58 0.42 -6.51
C ALA A 46 9.45 1.55 -7.53
N THR A 47 8.57 2.50 -7.25
CA THR A 47 8.40 3.67 -8.11
C THR A 47 9.56 4.64 -7.95
N GLY A 48 10.09 4.73 -6.74
CA GLY A 48 11.06 5.75 -6.40
C GLY A 48 10.42 6.79 -5.50
N VAL A 49 11.06 7.04 -4.34
CA VAL A 49 10.47 7.92 -3.34
C VAL A 49 10.21 9.30 -3.90
N LYS A 50 11.19 9.87 -4.59
CA LYS A 50 11.04 11.22 -5.12
C LYS A 50 9.95 11.27 -6.19
N GLU A 51 9.94 10.29 -7.05
CA GLU A 51 8.97 10.25 -8.13
C GLU A 51 7.56 10.11 -7.57
N PHE A 52 7.38 9.22 -6.61
CA PHE A 52 6.07 9.03 -6.01
C PHE A 52 5.62 10.27 -5.26
N ALA A 53 6.54 10.88 -4.51
CA ALA A 53 6.21 12.09 -3.77
C ALA A 53 5.74 13.21 -4.69
N ALA A 54 6.44 13.39 -5.80
CA ALA A 54 6.05 14.40 -6.78
C ALA A 54 4.66 14.11 -7.34
N LYS A 55 4.39 12.83 -7.59
CA LYS A 55 3.11 12.43 -8.18
C LYS A 55 1.94 12.78 -7.26
N ILE A 56 2.10 12.66 -5.96
CA ILE A 56 1.01 12.93 -5.02
C ILE A 56 1.13 14.30 -4.36
N GLY A 57 2.10 15.11 -4.78
CA GLY A 57 2.23 16.46 -4.23
C GLY A 57 2.65 16.48 -2.78
N MET A 58 3.54 15.59 -2.40
CA MET A 58 4.02 15.47 -1.03
C MET A 58 5.54 15.55 -1.02
N GLU A 59 6.11 16.07 0.06
CA GLU A 59 7.56 16.12 0.16
C GLU A 59 8.10 14.76 0.60
N SER A 60 9.27 14.42 0.07
CA SER A 60 9.86 13.10 0.32
C SER A 60 9.96 12.74 1.80
N PRO A 61 10.42 13.65 2.69
CA PRO A 61 10.47 13.28 4.10
C PRO A 61 9.11 12.93 4.69
N ASN A 62 8.07 13.63 4.25
CA ASN A 62 6.72 13.35 4.74
C ASN A 62 6.23 12.01 4.20
N LEU A 63 6.56 11.70 2.96
CA LEU A 63 6.19 10.42 2.38
C LEU A 63 6.89 9.28 3.12
N LEU A 64 8.18 9.43 3.38
CA LEU A 64 8.93 8.40 4.10
C LEU A 64 8.37 8.17 5.49
N ARG A 65 7.94 9.25 6.15
CA ARG A 65 7.34 9.12 7.46
C ARG A 65 6.01 8.37 7.38
N ALA A 66 5.24 8.65 6.35
CA ALA A 66 3.92 8.02 6.20
C ALA A 66 4.02 6.52 5.98
N ILE A 67 5.06 6.03 5.31
CA ILE A 67 5.21 4.60 5.07
C ILE A 67 6.04 3.90 6.14
N ASN A 68 6.48 4.63 7.16
CA ASN A 68 7.25 4.05 8.25
C ASN A 68 6.28 3.49 9.29
N PRO A 69 6.35 2.16 9.58
CA PRO A 69 5.41 1.57 10.54
C PRO A 69 5.49 2.15 11.94
N ARG A 70 6.57 2.86 12.26
CA ARG A 70 6.71 3.48 13.57
C ARG A 70 5.86 4.74 13.72
N HIS A 71 5.36 5.27 12.63
CA HIS A 71 4.56 6.47 12.65
C HIS A 71 3.11 6.13 12.35
N ASN A 72 2.22 7.00 12.82
CA ASN A 72 0.79 6.81 12.62
C ASN A 72 0.26 7.94 11.76
N PRO A 73 0.35 7.80 10.44
CA PRO A 73 -0.19 8.83 9.56
C PRO A 73 -1.70 8.91 9.68
N THR A 74 -2.24 10.08 9.39
CA THR A 74 -3.68 10.25 9.41
C THR A 74 -4.32 9.51 8.25
N GLN A 75 -5.62 9.29 8.38
CA GLN A 75 -6.38 8.69 7.30
C GLN A 75 -6.24 9.51 6.01
N ALA A 76 -6.27 10.83 6.15
CA ALA A 76 -6.13 11.71 4.99
C ALA A 76 -4.80 11.49 4.28
N THR A 77 -3.72 11.35 5.06
CA THR A 77 -2.41 11.13 4.48
C THR A 77 -2.36 9.79 3.74
N ILE A 78 -2.86 8.75 4.38
CA ILE A 78 -2.87 7.44 3.73
C ILE A 78 -3.71 7.47 2.47
N ASN A 79 -4.84 8.16 2.50
CA ASN A 79 -5.70 8.24 1.31
C ASN A 79 -4.99 8.96 0.16
N ARG A 80 -4.12 9.92 0.47
CA ARG A 80 -3.33 10.55 -0.59
C ARG A 80 -2.41 9.55 -1.26
N LEU A 81 -1.82 8.64 -0.49
CA LEU A 81 -0.95 7.62 -1.04
C LEU A 81 -1.73 6.58 -1.86
N LEU A 82 -2.96 6.32 -1.46
CA LEU A 82 -3.79 5.32 -2.13
C LEU A 82 -4.51 5.86 -3.36
N LYS A 83 -4.68 7.16 -3.44
CA LYS A 83 -5.47 7.75 -4.51
C LYS A 83 -4.97 7.42 -5.92
N PRO A 84 -3.66 7.40 -6.18
CA PRO A 84 -3.19 7.05 -7.52
C PRO A 84 -3.66 5.68 -7.99
N PHE A 85 -3.99 4.79 -7.06
CA PHE A 85 -4.44 3.44 -7.38
C PHE A 85 -5.95 3.31 -7.35
N GLY A 86 -6.66 4.43 -7.16
CA GLY A 86 -8.11 4.39 -7.07
C GLY A 86 -8.62 3.74 -5.80
N LEU A 87 -7.82 3.79 -4.74
CA LEU A 87 -8.18 3.16 -3.47
C LEU A 87 -8.32 4.21 -2.38
N ARG A 88 -9.02 3.84 -1.32
CA ARG A 88 -9.13 4.68 -0.14
C ARG A 88 -9.37 3.79 1.06
N LEU A 89 -9.06 4.33 2.23
CA LEU A 89 -9.40 3.62 3.46
C LEU A 89 -10.89 3.72 3.71
N SER A 90 -11.43 2.67 4.28
CA SER A 90 -12.84 2.61 4.56
C SER A 90 -13.08 1.70 5.75
N LEU A 91 -14.19 1.89 6.41
CA LEU A 91 -14.62 1.05 7.52
C LEU A 91 -15.75 0.16 7.05
N ALA A 92 -15.78 -1.04 7.57
CA ALA A 92 -16.84 -1.98 7.28
C ALA A 92 -17.19 -2.71 8.57
N PRO A 93 -18.46 -3.03 8.78
CA PRO A 93 -18.83 -3.77 9.98
C PRO A 93 -18.26 -5.17 9.92
N ILE A 94 -17.92 -5.68 11.09
CA ILE A 94 -17.43 -7.05 11.17
C ILE A 94 -18.63 -7.98 11.03
N ALA A 95 -18.53 -8.93 10.13
CA ALA A 95 -19.55 -9.93 9.99
C ALA A 95 -19.52 -10.87 11.18
N ARG A 96 -20.67 -11.06 11.82
CA ARG A 96 -20.74 -11.91 12.98
C ARG A 96 -21.83 -12.91 12.83
N PRO A 97 -21.48 -14.10 12.42
CA PRO A 97 -22.50 -15.13 12.23
C PRO A 97 -23.32 -15.30 13.51
N GLY A 98 -24.62 -15.31 13.37
CA GLY A 98 -25.50 -15.54 14.48
C GLY A 98 -25.71 -14.37 15.39
N ARG A 99 -25.15 -13.22 15.09
CA ARG A 99 -25.33 -12.09 15.92
C ARG A 99 -26.17 -11.19 15.32
N SER A 100 -26.74 -11.13 15.19
CA SER A 100 -27.44 -10.24 14.66
C SER A 100 -27.78 -9.11 15.26
N HIS A 101 -27.28 -8.98 15.65
CA HIS A 101 -27.40 -8.26 16.11
C HIS A 101 -27.85 -7.79 16.64
N ALA A 102 -27.77 -7.95 16.73
CA ALA A 102 -28.06 -7.84 17.50
C ALA A 102 -28.29 -6.89 17.93
N ALA A 103 -28.28 -6.71 18.06
CA ALA A 103 -28.53 -6.01 18.37
C ALA A 103 -28.64 -5.51 18.38
#